data_3583d148bb41fe92b10bff4fd6a27128
#
_entry.id   3583d148bb41fe92b10bff4fd6a27128
#
_cell.length_a   1.000
_cell.length_b   1.000
_cell.length_c   1.000
_cell.angle_alpha   90.00
_cell.angle_beta   90.00
_cell.angle_gamma   90.00
#
_symmetry.space_group_name_H-M   'P 1'
#
loop_
_entity.id
_entity.type
_entity.pdbx_description
1 polymer ?
#
loop_
_entity_poly.entity_id
_entity_poly.type
_entity_poly.pdbx_seq_one_letter_code
_entity_poly.pdbx_strand_id
1 'polypeptide(L)'
;MLVKARIGVPFRDIFKACQIEVNANDRLIVGGPLTGTAVYSEDHPVMADTDAIMVQDYSDVSLASDYPCINCGECVRICPAQIQVHMLVRLLENGMYQEAVEEYDLNSCINCGLCSLVCVSKIPIFQYIRLGQYELAQIEMMEAEND
;
A
#
# COMPACT_ATOMS: atom_id res chain seq x y z
N MET A 1 -0.22 -21.87 0.20
CA MET A 1 -0.99 -22.77 -0.70
C MET A 1 -1.03 -22.16 -2.10
N LEU A 2 -0.99 -22.97 -3.16
CA LEU A 2 -1.10 -22.50 -4.55
C LEU A 2 -2.49 -22.88 -5.08
N VAL A 3 -3.21 -21.93 -5.64
CA VAL A 3 -4.57 -22.13 -6.15
C VAL A 3 -4.66 -21.66 -7.60
N LYS A 4 -5.32 -22.41 -8.46
CA LYS A 4 -5.65 -22.02 -9.83
C LYS A 4 -7.07 -21.49 -9.87
N ALA A 5 -7.22 -20.18 -10.01
CA ALA A 5 -8.52 -19.51 -10.11
C ALA A 5 -8.71 -18.87 -11.49
N ARG A 6 -9.97 -18.64 -11.89
CA ARG A 6 -10.31 -17.83 -13.07
C ARG A 6 -10.44 -16.38 -12.67
N ILE A 7 -10.10 -15.46 -13.55
CA ILE A 7 -10.37 -14.03 -13.39
C ILE A 7 -11.87 -13.84 -13.22
N GLY A 8 -12.27 -13.00 -12.27
CA GLY A 8 -13.66 -12.70 -11.96
C GLY A 8 -14.29 -13.59 -10.87
N VAL A 9 -13.61 -14.65 -10.41
CA VAL A 9 -14.10 -15.46 -9.28
C VAL A 9 -13.98 -14.64 -7.99
N PRO A 10 -15.04 -14.52 -7.17
CA PRO A 10 -14.94 -13.81 -5.89
C PRO A 10 -14.08 -14.57 -4.87
N PHE A 11 -13.40 -13.86 -4.00
CA PHE A 11 -12.50 -14.45 -3.00
C PHE A 11 -13.23 -15.43 -2.08
N ARG A 12 -14.48 -15.16 -1.70
CA ARG A 12 -15.29 -16.08 -0.88
C ARG A 12 -15.37 -17.50 -1.44
N ASP A 13 -15.41 -17.64 -2.77
CA ASP A 13 -15.50 -18.96 -3.41
C ASP A 13 -14.15 -19.69 -3.31
N ILE A 14 -13.04 -18.95 -3.39
CA ILE A 14 -11.70 -19.48 -3.16
C ILE A 14 -11.55 -19.91 -1.71
N PHE A 15 -11.97 -19.07 -0.76
CA PHE A 15 -11.88 -19.40 0.68
C PHE A 15 -12.70 -20.65 1.02
N LYS A 16 -13.93 -20.77 0.49
CA LYS A 16 -14.75 -21.97 0.64
C LYS A 16 -14.06 -23.22 0.07
N ALA A 17 -13.54 -23.12 -1.15
CA ALA A 17 -12.86 -24.23 -1.81
C ALA A 17 -11.59 -24.66 -1.07
N CYS A 18 -10.91 -23.74 -0.41
CA CYS A 18 -9.69 -23.97 0.36
C CYS A 18 -9.93 -24.24 1.85
N GLN A 19 -11.20 -24.23 2.30
CA GLN A 19 -11.57 -24.40 3.71
C GLN A 19 -10.91 -23.36 4.63
N ILE A 20 -10.78 -22.11 4.14
CA ILE A 20 -10.27 -20.98 4.89
C ILE A 20 -11.46 -20.27 5.52
N GLU A 21 -11.45 -20.15 6.84
CA GLU A 21 -12.42 -19.36 7.59
C GLU A 21 -11.94 -17.91 7.68
N VAL A 22 -12.85 -16.97 7.40
CA VAL A 22 -12.61 -15.52 7.54
C VAL A 22 -13.55 -15.03 8.62
N ASN A 23 -12.99 -14.46 9.68
CA ASN A 23 -13.76 -13.93 10.80
C ASN A 23 -14.13 -12.47 10.58
N ALA A 24 -15.16 -12.00 11.29
CA ALA A 24 -15.47 -10.59 11.33
C ALA A 24 -14.27 -9.79 11.86
N ASN A 25 -13.88 -8.74 11.14
CA ASN A 25 -12.72 -7.89 11.37
C ASN A 25 -11.35 -8.44 10.92
N ASP A 26 -11.26 -9.65 10.37
CA ASP A 26 -10.04 -10.08 9.70
C ASP A 26 -9.77 -9.18 8.49
N ARG A 27 -8.50 -8.95 8.21
CA ARG A 27 -8.09 -8.13 7.08
C ARG A 27 -7.80 -8.99 5.87
N LEU A 28 -8.49 -8.72 4.77
CA LEU A 28 -8.21 -9.34 3.47
C LEU A 28 -7.21 -8.46 2.72
N ILE A 29 -6.12 -9.06 2.25
CA ILE A 29 -5.05 -8.34 1.54
C ILE A 29 -4.83 -9.02 0.20
N VAL A 30 -4.87 -8.23 -0.87
CA VAL A 30 -4.45 -8.62 -2.22
C VAL A 30 -2.98 -8.26 -2.38
N GLY A 31 -2.15 -9.24 -2.70
CA GLY A 31 -0.69 -9.10 -2.76
C GLY A 31 0.00 -9.56 -1.48
N GLY A 32 1.24 -9.14 -1.31
CA GLY A 32 2.07 -9.52 -0.17
C GLY A 32 1.86 -8.67 1.09
N PRO A 33 2.44 -9.07 2.22
CA PRO A 33 2.24 -8.39 3.50
C PRO A 33 2.83 -6.97 3.55
N LEU A 34 3.79 -6.63 2.69
CA LEU A 34 4.43 -5.31 2.65
C LEU A 34 3.85 -4.39 1.57
N THR A 35 3.45 -4.95 0.44
CA THR A 35 3.06 -4.19 -0.76
C THR A 35 1.60 -4.39 -1.15
N GLY A 36 0.91 -5.29 -0.45
CA GLY A 36 -0.49 -5.60 -0.72
C GLY A 36 -1.44 -4.46 -0.32
N THR A 37 -2.64 -4.54 -0.89
CA THR A 37 -3.73 -3.59 -0.62
C THR A 37 -4.85 -4.31 0.13
N ALA A 38 -5.30 -3.74 1.24
CA ALA A 38 -6.44 -4.27 1.96
C ALA A 38 -7.74 -4.03 1.16
N VAL A 39 -8.58 -5.06 1.11
CA VAL A 39 -9.92 -5.00 0.52
C VAL A 39 -10.98 -5.20 1.60
N TYR A 40 -12.14 -4.59 1.41
CA TYR A 40 -13.19 -4.53 2.42
C TYR A 40 -14.23 -5.66 2.32
N SER A 41 -14.17 -6.48 1.27
CA SER A 41 -15.18 -7.50 1.02
C SER A 41 -14.58 -8.76 0.42
N GLU A 42 -15.10 -9.92 0.84
CA GLU A 42 -14.82 -11.22 0.22
C GLU A 42 -15.44 -11.34 -1.20
N ASP A 43 -16.29 -10.40 -1.59
CA ASP A 43 -16.87 -10.32 -2.94
C ASP A 43 -15.89 -9.75 -3.96
N HIS A 44 -14.71 -9.30 -3.52
CA HIS A 44 -13.69 -8.81 -4.43
C HIS A 44 -13.28 -9.92 -5.40
N PRO A 45 -13.34 -9.64 -6.72
CA PRO A 45 -13.00 -10.64 -7.72
C PRO A 45 -11.47 -10.81 -7.85
N VAL A 46 -11.07 -11.99 -8.27
CA VAL A 46 -9.70 -12.22 -8.77
C VAL A 46 -9.51 -11.38 -10.04
N MET A 47 -8.50 -10.53 -10.01
CA MET A 47 -8.10 -9.69 -11.14
C MET A 47 -6.93 -10.32 -11.90
N ALA A 48 -6.59 -9.76 -13.06
CA ALA A 48 -5.49 -10.28 -13.89
C ALA A 48 -4.11 -10.17 -13.22
N ASP A 49 -3.96 -9.20 -12.32
CA ASP A 49 -2.76 -8.89 -11.55
C ASP A 49 -2.80 -9.45 -10.11
N THR A 50 -3.83 -10.22 -9.76
CA THR A 50 -3.92 -10.86 -8.44
C THR A 50 -2.92 -12.02 -8.37
N ASP A 51 -1.82 -11.81 -7.67
CA ASP A 51 -0.74 -12.78 -7.46
C ASP A 51 -0.86 -13.52 -6.13
N ALA A 52 -1.41 -12.88 -5.11
CA ALA A 52 -1.63 -13.47 -3.79
C ALA A 52 -2.89 -12.90 -3.12
N ILE A 53 -3.47 -13.72 -2.25
CA ILE A 53 -4.55 -13.30 -1.34
C ILE A 53 -4.15 -13.78 0.06
N MET A 54 -4.13 -12.85 1.02
CA MET A 54 -3.79 -13.14 2.40
C MET A 54 -4.96 -12.76 3.31
N VAL A 55 -5.31 -13.67 4.22
CA VAL A 55 -6.19 -13.39 5.36
C VAL A 55 -5.31 -13.14 6.56
N GLN A 56 -5.41 -11.95 7.14
CA GLN A 56 -4.71 -11.58 8.35
C GLN A 56 -5.68 -11.52 9.51
N ASP A 57 -5.42 -12.33 10.52
CA ASP A 57 -6.19 -12.35 11.77
C ASP A 57 -6.21 -10.94 12.38
N TYR A 58 -7.35 -10.53 12.91
CA TYR A 58 -7.51 -9.22 13.56
C TYR A 58 -6.50 -8.99 14.68
N SER A 59 -6.15 -10.04 15.44
CA SER A 59 -5.16 -9.97 16.53
C SER A 59 -3.74 -9.61 16.06
N ASP A 60 -3.42 -9.92 14.80
CA ASP A 60 -2.10 -9.69 14.20
C ASP A 60 -2.04 -8.35 13.43
N VAL A 61 -3.17 -7.62 13.37
CA VAL A 61 -3.22 -6.34 12.68
C VAL A 61 -2.49 -5.26 13.47
N SER A 62 -1.34 -4.81 12.96
CA SER A 62 -0.69 -3.61 13.49
C SER A 62 -1.45 -2.37 13.05
N LEU A 63 -1.95 -1.59 14.00
CA LEU A 63 -2.64 -0.35 13.70
C LEU A 63 -1.62 0.70 13.23
N ALA A 64 -1.99 1.44 12.18
CA ALA A 64 -1.30 2.66 11.81
C ALA A 64 -1.50 3.73 12.90
N SER A 65 -0.59 4.67 12.98
CA SER A 65 -0.60 5.73 13.97
C SER A 65 -0.65 7.09 13.30
N ASP A 66 -1.38 8.01 13.92
CA ASP A 66 -1.40 9.44 13.55
C ASP A 66 -0.32 10.25 14.29
N TYR A 67 0.61 9.58 14.96
CA TYR A 67 1.73 10.26 15.61
C TYR A 67 2.65 10.90 14.58
N PRO A 68 3.18 12.10 14.88
CA PRO A 68 4.07 12.80 13.96
C PRO A 68 5.39 12.04 13.79
N CYS A 69 6.05 12.27 12.66
CA CYS A 69 7.37 11.73 12.38
C CYS A 69 8.40 12.27 13.38
N ILE A 70 9.06 11.36 14.10
CA ILE A 70 10.12 11.71 15.08
C ILE A 70 11.50 11.89 14.44
N ASN A 71 11.59 11.83 13.12
CA ASN A 71 12.83 12.08 12.36
C ASN A 71 13.98 11.08 12.66
N CYS A 72 13.69 9.84 13.01
CA CYS A 72 14.70 8.84 13.35
C CYS A 72 15.57 8.37 12.16
N GLY A 73 15.14 8.59 10.91
CA GLY A 73 15.87 8.25 9.69
C GLY A 73 15.87 6.77 9.29
N GLU A 74 15.16 5.87 10.02
CA GLU A 74 15.13 4.44 9.70
C GLU A 74 14.59 4.17 8.28
N CYS A 75 13.54 4.89 7.89
CA CYS A 75 12.95 4.77 6.56
C CYS A 75 13.91 5.18 5.42
N VAL A 76 14.80 6.12 5.68
CA VAL A 76 15.84 6.54 4.72
C VAL A 76 16.94 5.48 4.64
N ARG A 77 17.38 4.96 5.79
CA ARG A 77 18.45 3.95 5.84
C ARG A 77 18.07 2.63 5.16
N ILE A 78 16.81 2.22 5.28
CA ILE A 78 16.33 0.98 4.66
C ILE A 78 15.98 1.14 3.18
N CYS A 79 15.83 2.37 2.68
CA CYS A 79 15.36 2.63 1.34
C CYS A 79 16.38 2.18 0.28
N PRO A 80 16.06 1.19 -0.57
CA PRO A 80 16.99 0.73 -1.62
C PRO A 80 17.20 1.79 -2.72
N ALA A 81 16.24 2.69 -2.94
CA ALA A 81 16.35 3.81 -3.86
C ALA A 81 17.04 5.05 -3.24
N GLN A 82 17.39 4.99 -1.95
CA GLN A 82 18.09 6.04 -1.21
C GLN A 82 17.41 7.43 -1.23
N ILE A 83 16.07 7.45 -1.41
CA ILE A 83 15.29 8.69 -1.35
C ILE A 83 15.04 9.15 0.08
N GLN A 84 14.78 10.44 0.25
CA GLN A 84 14.56 11.06 1.57
C GLN A 84 13.12 10.83 2.05
N VAL A 85 12.77 9.59 2.35
CA VAL A 85 11.40 9.15 2.68
C VAL A 85 10.75 9.98 3.79
N HIS A 86 11.51 10.42 4.79
CA HIS A 86 10.98 11.21 5.91
C HIS A 86 10.49 12.61 5.47
N MET A 87 11.07 13.18 4.40
CA MET A 87 10.60 14.42 3.81
C MET A 87 9.38 14.17 2.94
N LEU A 88 9.39 13.09 2.14
CA LEU A 88 8.22 12.68 1.37
C LEU A 88 6.97 12.54 2.24
N VAL A 89 7.07 11.89 3.41
CA VAL A 89 5.92 11.75 4.33
C VAL A 89 5.31 13.10 4.65
N ARG A 90 6.13 14.10 5.00
CA ARG A 90 5.64 15.45 5.36
C ARG A 90 4.95 16.16 4.22
N LEU A 91 5.48 16.05 3.01
CA LEU A 91 4.87 16.65 1.82
C LEU A 91 3.55 15.96 1.47
N LEU A 92 3.56 14.62 1.46
CA LEU A 92 2.40 13.82 1.09
C LEU A 92 1.24 13.95 2.11
N GLU A 93 1.54 14.05 3.40
CA GLU A 93 0.54 14.36 4.45
C GLU A 93 -0.14 15.71 4.25
N ASN A 94 0.54 16.66 3.61
CA ASN A 94 0.02 17.99 3.32
C ASN A 94 -0.49 18.16 1.88
N GLY A 95 -0.53 17.10 1.08
CA GLY A 95 -1.00 17.14 -0.30
C GLY A 95 -0.06 17.85 -1.28
N MET A 96 1.21 18.04 -0.89
CA MET A 96 2.24 18.71 -1.71
C MET A 96 2.90 17.68 -2.65
N TYR A 97 2.11 17.15 -3.59
CA TYR A 97 2.52 16.04 -4.43
C TYR A 97 3.56 16.46 -5.47
N GLN A 98 3.42 17.67 -6.03
CA GLN A 98 4.34 18.17 -7.05
C GLN A 98 5.74 18.37 -6.46
N GLU A 99 5.84 19.00 -5.31
CA GLU A 99 7.11 19.21 -4.61
C GLU A 99 7.75 17.88 -4.19
N ALA A 100 6.94 16.88 -3.87
CA ALA A 100 7.43 15.54 -3.56
C ALA A 100 8.15 14.89 -4.76
N VAL A 101 7.73 15.18 -5.99
CA VAL A 101 8.41 14.72 -7.21
C VAL A 101 9.63 15.58 -7.51
N GLU A 102 9.48 16.91 -7.52
CA GLU A 102 10.50 17.83 -8.01
C GLU A 102 11.71 17.92 -7.06
N GLU A 103 11.48 17.88 -5.74
CA GLU A 103 12.53 18.10 -4.74
C GLU A 103 13.02 16.80 -4.08
N TYR A 104 12.19 15.74 -4.04
CA TYR A 104 12.49 14.54 -3.25
C TYR A 104 12.34 13.22 -4.01
N ASP A 105 12.32 13.27 -5.34
CA ASP A 105 12.37 12.10 -6.22
C ASP A 105 11.30 11.04 -5.93
N LEU A 106 10.05 11.41 -5.64
CA LEU A 106 8.96 10.47 -5.37
C LEU A 106 8.85 9.39 -6.45
N ASN A 107 9.09 9.74 -7.71
CA ASN A 107 9.03 8.83 -8.86
C ASN A 107 10.15 7.77 -8.86
N SER A 108 11.21 7.97 -8.09
CA SER A 108 12.27 6.96 -7.92
C SER A 108 11.89 5.87 -6.92
N CYS A 109 10.71 5.97 -6.28
CA CYS A 109 10.23 4.96 -5.34
C CYS A 109 9.86 3.65 -6.06
N ILE A 110 10.51 2.56 -5.67
CA ILE A 110 10.25 1.21 -6.22
C ILE A 110 9.07 0.49 -5.54
N ASN A 111 8.32 1.16 -4.71
CA ASN A 111 7.12 0.64 -4.03
C ASN A 111 7.35 -0.66 -3.23
N CYS A 112 8.51 -0.81 -2.58
CA CYS A 112 8.87 -2.02 -1.82
C CYS A 112 8.21 -2.13 -0.43
N GLY A 113 7.66 -1.05 0.14
CA GLY A 113 6.98 -1.02 1.44
C GLY A 113 7.88 -1.09 2.68
N LEU A 114 9.20 -1.24 2.54
CA LEU A 114 10.15 -1.39 3.65
C LEU A 114 10.13 -0.20 4.63
N CYS A 115 9.89 1.01 4.12
CA CYS A 115 9.82 2.21 4.95
C CYS A 115 8.71 2.16 6.01
N SER A 116 7.54 1.61 5.68
CA SER A 116 6.45 1.41 6.64
C SER A 116 6.79 0.34 7.68
N LEU A 117 7.48 -0.73 7.26
CA LEU A 117 7.87 -1.83 8.16
C LEU A 117 8.77 -1.35 9.31
N VAL A 118 9.75 -0.49 9.00
CA VAL A 118 10.73 -0.01 10.00
C VAL A 118 10.29 1.24 10.75
N CYS A 119 9.13 1.82 10.41
CA CYS A 119 8.67 3.05 11.04
C CYS A 119 8.32 2.84 12.52
N VAL A 120 9.11 3.41 13.42
CA VAL A 120 8.89 3.30 14.87
C VAL A 120 7.61 4.04 15.32
N SER A 121 7.23 5.11 14.61
CA SER A 121 5.96 5.83 14.81
C SER A 121 4.76 5.15 14.14
N LYS A 122 4.97 4.03 13.44
CA LYS A 122 3.91 3.27 12.72
C LYS A 122 3.10 4.12 11.72
N ILE A 123 3.74 5.13 11.14
CA ILE A 123 3.14 5.94 10.08
C ILE A 123 2.93 5.07 8.85
N PRO A 124 1.77 5.11 8.19
CA PRO A 124 1.49 4.32 6.98
C PRO A 124 2.17 4.93 5.74
N ILE A 125 3.52 5.01 5.77
CA ILE A 125 4.33 5.71 4.77
C ILE A 125 4.06 5.21 3.35
N PHE A 126 3.96 3.89 3.19
CA PHE A 126 3.72 3.27 1.89
C PHE A 126 2.38 3.70 1.29
N GLN A 127 1.35 3.84 2.13
CA GLN A 127 0.03 4.30 1.71
C GLN A 127 0.06 5.75 1.25
N TYR A 128 0.78 6.63 1.97
CA TYR A 128 0.98 8.02 1.53
C TYR A 128 1.72 8.11 0.19
N ILE A 129 2.77 7.32 0.01
CA ILE A 129 3.50 7.26 -1.27
C ILE A 129 2.57 6.83 -2.41
N ARG A 130 1.81 5.76 -2.22
CA ARG A 130 0.87 5.28 -3.25
C ARG A 130 -0.24 6.28 -3.55
N LEU A 131 -0.76 6.94 -2.52
CA LEU A 131 -1.75 8.01 -2.70
C LEU A 131 -1.15 9.16 -3.52
N GLY A 132 0.04 9.62 -3.17
CA GLY A 132 0.72 10.70 -3.91
C GLY A 132 0.96 10.34 -5.37
N GLN A 133 1.42 9.13 -5.65
CA GLN A 133 1.60 8.65 -7.04
C GLN A 133 0.27 8.57 -7.80
N TYR A 134 -0.81 8.17 -7.14
CA TYR A 134 -2.14 8.12 -7.74
C TYR A 134 -2.67 9.52 -8.06
N GLU A 135 -2.58 10.46 -7.12
CA GLU A 135 -3.05 11.85 -7.31
C GLU A 135 -2.29 12.54 -8.44
N LEU A 136 -0.97 12.34 -8.52
CA LEU A 136 -0.16 12.87 -9.63
C LEU A 136 -0.61 12.32 -10.98
N ALA A 137 -0.84 11.00 -11.07
CA ALA A 137 -1.33 10.39 -12.30
C ALA A 137 -2.71 10.94 -12.71
N GLN A 138 -3.58 11.28 -11.74
CA GLN A 138 -4.87 11.93 -12.04
C GLN A 138 -4.68 13.34 -12.56
N ILE A 139 -3.76 14.13 -11.99
CA ILE A 139 -3.45 15.49 -12.46
C ILE A 139 -2.93 15.44 -13.90
N GLU A 140 -1.96 14.57 -14.19
CA GLU A 140 -1.41 14.39 -15.53
C GLU A 140 -2.47 14.00 -16.57
N MET A 141 -3.42 13.10 -16.19
CA MET A 141 -4.53 12.74 -17.07
C MET A 141 -5.46 13.91 -17.37
N MET A 142 -5.78 14.73 -16.36
CA MET A 142 -6.65 15.90 -16.52
C MET A 142 -5.99 16.99 -17.39
N GLU A 143 -4.69 17.17 -17.27
CA GLU A 143 -3.92 18.10 -18.11
C GLU A 143 -3.90 17.64 -19.57
N ALA A 144 -3.68 16.33 -19.81
CA ALA A 144 -3.68 15.77 -21.15
C ALA A 144 -5.05 15.79 -21.87
N GLU A 145 -6.16 15.87 -21.12
CA GLU A 145 -7.52 16.00 -21.68
C GLU A 145 -7.87 17.45 -22.05
N ASN A 146 -7.13 18.43 -21.53
CA ASN A 146 -7.39 19.86 -21.76
C ASN A 146 -6.49 20.51 -22.85
N ASP A 147 -5.50 19.76 -23.36
CA ASP A 147 -4.62 20.14 -24.48
C ASP A 147 -5.16 19.56 -25.81
#